data_16501d1188470e1189e0d42b02aa07a8
#
_entry.id   16501d1188470e1189e0d42b02aa07a8
#
_cell.length_a   1.000
_cell.length_b   1.000
_cell.length_c   1.000
_cell.angle_alpha   90.00
_cell.angle_beta   90.00
_cell.angle_gamma   90.00
#
_symmetry.space_group_name_H-M   'P 1'
#
loop_
_entity.id
_entity.type
_entity.pdbx_description
1 polymer ?
#
loop_
_entity_poly.entity_id
_entity_poly.type
_entity_poly.pdbx_seq_one_letter_code
_entity_poly.pdbx_strand_id
1 'polypeptide(L)'
;MTVRPLVLLALAALACQKPADEKAGKDGKVGAVGAAGDAAGTAGPANAAGGAVDPTAKVTACPQSLGGSDKVHRVISKDCGVVPVTEDYYVDGGSLTLEAGSSLSFKDGAGLYVGTYEAAKLVVQGTAEAPVVLTAAGDKAAGVWRGVAIQEHGARSTIAGLVIEYAGNDESALLVAAADVSVTGSKIREARGTGLHIADSGSLTAFTDNELKKLGSKTAISGPATAIGGLGAGNRFDPEAHILVRGVGVKKSATWVPAGAPLVISGEVYLDGDAGQTAKLVLAAGLELRFAEAGALVVGYYNPGALVVQGTAEAPVTFTAHDKREAGGWGGLRVHAKGEATIEQGVFEFGGRDEAAGVLAVQGGALDLKASTFRSNKAGVSVDEAARVTGFTDNKFVATPVAAMLAANQVAALTEGNGFDRDSRINITGGAVKGKAVWRAQGVPYAWSGDLYIDGELTLDPGVSLLASPDAHLTIGYYETAALIVKGLLQAPVNIGPVDAASGTWLGITLAGKSRGSSLTNLVLWGVSAEVGIDVASGADVTLSGVTCARCKNAVIGWACGATVTSSQVLAAEGTPKVDLRPEGC
;
A
#
# COMPACT_ATOMS: atom_id res chain seq x y z
N MET A 1 43.41 23.56 -4.76
CA MET A 1 42.93 24.92 -4.45
C MET A 1 41.67 25.15 -5.23
N THR A 2 40.54 25.04 -4.63
CA THR A 2 39.29 25.77 -4.93
C THR A 2 38.27 25.40 -3.83
N VAL A 3 37.80 26.42 -3.18
CA VAL A 3 37.01 26.44 -1.94
C VAL A 3 35.55 26.17 -2.26
N ARG A 4 34.90 25.31 -1.46
CA ARG A 4 33.44 25.13 -1.44
C ARG A 4 32.81 26.11 -0.44
N PRO A 5 31.67 26.73 -0.72
CA PRO A 5 30.88 27.40 0.30
C PRO A 5 29.91 26.44 1.00
N LEU A 6 29.92 26.51 2.33
CA LEU A 6 28.90 25.97 3.25
C LEU A 6 27.61 26.78 3.06
N VAL A 7 26.48 26.09 2.90
CA VAL A 7 25.15 26.71 3.05
C VAL A 7 24.57 26.25 4.38
N LEU A 8 24.49 27.20 5.34
CA LEU A 8 23.72 27.06 6.57
C LEU A 8 22.22 27.22 6.25
N LEU A 9 21.39 26.22 6.55
CA LEU A 9 19.94 26.38 6.60
C LEU A 9 19.53 26.68 8.06
N ALA A 10 18.97 27.86 8.27
CA ALA A 10 18.37 28.27 9.53
C ALA A 10 16.97 27.68 9.67
N LEU A 11 16.70 26.97 10.77
CA LEU A 11 15.36 26.57 11.20
C LEU A 11 14.64 27.81 11.77
N ALA A 12 13.51 28.20 11.16
CA ALA A 12 12.56 29.14 11.76
C ALA A 12 11.46 28.33 12.46
N ALA A 13 11.41 28.40 13.78
CA ALA A 13 10.33 27.91 14.60
C ALA A 13 9.14 28.89 14.55
N LEU A 14 7.98 28.46 14.02
CA LEU A 14 6.73 29.19 14.14
C LEU A 14 5.97 28.65 15.35
N ALA A 15 5.82 29.51 16.37
CA ALA A 15 5.00 29.27 17.55
C ALA A 15 3.52 29.46 17.20
N CYS A 16 2.68 28.45 17.46
CA CYS A 16 1.22 28.57 17.47
C CYS A 16 0.78 29.30 18.72
N GLN A 17 0.15 30.46 18.58
CA GLN A 17 -0.63 31.13 19.63
C GLN A 17 -2.07 30.61 19.60
N LYS A 18 -2.56 30.16 20.78
CA LYS A 18 -3.97 29.91 21.09
C LYS A 18 -4.75 31.22 21.19
N PRO A 19 -6.02 31.29 20.76
CA PRO A 19 -6.93 32.31 21.21
C PRO A 19 -7.56 31.91 22.55
N ALA A 20 -7.72 32.90 23.40
CA ALA A 20 -8.25 32.79 24.76
C ALA A 20 -9.79 32.71 24.78
N ASP A 21 -10.29 32.01 25.80
CA ASP A 21 -11.69 31.93 26.23
C ASP A 21 -12.24 33.32 26.57
N GLU A 22 -13.49 33.58 26.17
CA GLU A 22 -14.32 34.60 26.75
C GLU A 22 -15.66 34.01 27.21
N LYS A 23 -15.96 34.26 28.48
CA LYS A 23 -17.08 33.71 29.27
C LYS A 23 -18.36 34.51 29.07
N ALA A 24 -19.41 33.75 28.99
CA ALA A 24 -20.76 33.90 29.58
C ALA A 24 -21.30 35.31 29.96
N GLY A 25 -22.47 35.61 29.46
CA GLY A 25 -23.42 36.58 30.03
C GLY A 25 -24.87 36.20 29.69
N LYS A 26 -25.62 36.03 30.75
CA LYS A 26 -27.03 35.60 30.80
C LYS A 26 -28.02 36.75 30.51
N ASP A 27 -29.23 36.32 30.14
CA ASP A 27 -30.57 36.87 30.43
C ASP A 27 -31.12 38.01 29.56
N GLY A 28 -32.32 37.81 29.08
CA GLY A 28 -33.24 38.86 28.61
C GLY A 28 -34.43 38.38 27.79
N LYS A 29 -35.50 38.09 28.50
CA LYS A 29 -36.86 37.83 27.99
C LYS A 29 -37.52 39.08 27.41
N VAL A 30 -38.58 38.80 26.57
CA VAL A 30 -39.86 39.53 26.41
C VAL A 30 -39.98 40.50 25.22
N GLY A 31 -41.04 40.27 24.43
CA GLY A 31 -41.86 41.32 23.86
C GLY A 31 -42.45 41.04 22.49
N ALA A 32 -43.65 40.49 22.45
CA ALA A 32 -44.56 40.52 21.29
C ALA A 32 -45.32 41.85 21.29
N VAL A 33 -45.50 42.44 20.11
CA VAL A 33 -46.60 43.37 19.67
C VAL A 33 -46.34 43.57 18.16
N GLY A 34 -47.16 43.36 17.14
CA GLY A 34 -48.58 43.68 17.01
C GLY A 34 -48.78 44.73 15.93
N ALA A 35 -49.68 44.40 14.97
CA ALA A 35 -50.47 45.27 14.11
C ALA A 35 -49.87 45.72 12.76
N ALA A 36 -50.35 45.19 11.66
CA ALA A 36 -51.44 45.64 10.75
C ALA A 36 -51.11 46.90 9.93
N GLY A 37 -51.16 46.71 8.61
CA GLY A 37 -51.20 47.79 7.61
C GLY A 37 -51.65 47.26 6.27
N ASP A 38 -52.95 47.41 5.98
CA ASP A 38 -53.60 47.13 4.70
C ASP A 38 -53.07 47.93 3.53
N ALA A 39 -52.89 47.28 2.37
CA ALA A 39 -53.05 47.94 1.07
C ALA A 39 -53.58 46.95 0.03
N ALA A 40 -54.80 47.18 -0.34
CA ALA A 40 -55.51 46.50 -1.43
C ALA A 40 -54.87 46.75 -2.80
N GLY A 41 -54.72 45.70 -3.60
CA GLY A 41 -54.32 45.78 -5.02
C GLY A 41 -54.92 44.62 -5.81
N THR A 42 -56.06 44.87 -6.39
CA THR A 42 -56.76 44.29 -7.56
C THR A 42 -56.43 42.85 -7.98
N ALA A 43 -57.45 41.99 -7.82
CA ALA A 43 -57.56 40.65 -8.36
C ALA A 43 -57.63 40.62 -9.91
N GLY A 44 -56.72 39.85 -10.54
CA GLY A 44 -56.89 39.31 -11.90
C GLY A 44 -57.40 37.87 -11.78
N PRO A 45 -58.05 37.30 -12.82
CA PRO A 45 -58.94 36.15 -12.70
C PRO A 45 -58.19 34.88 -12.36
N ALA A 46 -58.73 34.18 -11.36
CA ALA A 46 -58.32 32.84 -10.97
C ALA A 46 -58.54 31.86 -12.12
N ASN A 47 -57.46 31.26 -12.60
CA ASN A 47 -57.55 30.00 -13.36
C ASN A 47 -57.53 28.85 -12.34
N ALA A 48 -58.61 28.13 -12.36
CA ALA A 48 -58.96 27.06 -11.45
C ALA A 48 -58.11 25.79 -11.68
N ALA A 49 -58.04 25.01 -10.62
CA ALA A 49 -57.69 23.59 -10.54
C ALA A 49 -56.20 23.22 -10.66
N GLY A 50 -55.42 23.61 -9.64
CA GLY A 50 -54.30 22.80 -9.20
C GLY A 50 -54.80 21.76 -8.20
N GLY A 51 -55.29 20.60 -8.66
CA GLY A 51 -55.44 19.44 -7.77
C GLY A 51 -54.07 19.13 -7.14
N ALA A 52 -54.04 18.92 -5.84
CA ALA A 52 -52.82 18.44 -5.15
C ALA A 52 -52.41 17.16 -5.86
N VAL A 53 -51.29 17.22 -6.59
CA VAL A 53 -50.69 16.04 -7.24
C VAL A 53 -50.22 15.14 -6.11
N ASP A 54 -50.77 13.91 -6.05
CA ASP A 54 -50.27 12.87 -5.14
C ASP A 54 -48.78 12.71 -5.39
N PRO A 55 -47.91 12.99 -4.41
CA PRO A 55 -46.47 12.94 -4.60
C PRO A 55 -45.97 11.52 -4.87
N THR A 56 -46.84 10.50 -4.79
CA THR A 56 -46.52 9.09 -5.09
C THR A 56 -47.03 8.64 -6.47
N ALA A 57 -47.86 9.48 -7.15
CA ALA A 57 -48.43 9.14 -8.45
C ALA A 57 -47.35 9.11 -9.56
N LYS A 58 -47.32 8.03 -10.33
CA LYS A 58 -46.41 7.89 -11.48
C LYS A 58 -46.96 8.65 -12.70
N VAL A 59 -46.09 9.48 -13.30
CA VAL A 59 -46.38 10.16 -14.58
C VAL A 59 -45.83 9.29 -15.71
N THR A 60 -46.74 8.63 -16.48
CA THR A 60 -46.41 7.74 -17.59
C THR A 60 -46.68 8.36 -18.97
N ALA A 61 -47.27 9.55 -19.01
CA ALA A 61 -47.48 10.27 -20.28
C ALA A 61 -46.13 10.62 -20.91
N CYS A 62 -45.99 10.32 -22.19
CA CYS A 62 -44.80 10.63 -22.96
C CYS A 62 -44.56 12.13 -23.06
N PRO A 63 -43.46 12.68 -22.57
CA PRO A 63 -43.15 14.09 -22.69
C PRO A 63 -42.72 14.41 -24.13
N GLN A 64 -43.08 15.59 -24.65
CA GLN A 64 -42.57 16.07 -25.93
C GLN A 64 -41.08 16.42 -25.86
N SER A 65 -40.62 16.92 -24.71
CA SER A 65 -39.23 17.16 -24.38
C SER A 65 -39.02 17.16 -22.86
N LEU A 66 -37.75 17.01 -22.41
CA LEU A 66 -37.33 17.14 -21.05
C LEU A 66 -36.36 18.31 -20.91
N GLY A 67 -36.33 18.92 -19.73
CA GLY A 67 -35.45 20.01 -19.32
C GLY A 67 -35.98 20.69 -18.06
N GLY A 68 -35.16 21.54 -17.44
CA GLY A 68 -35.47 22.17 -16.16
C GLY A 68 -35.59 21.18 -15.01
N SER A 69 -36.34 21.54 -13.96
CA SER A 69 -36.48 20.70 -12.74
C SER A 69 -37.78 19.91 -12.77
N ASP A 70 -37.71 18.62 -12.47
CA ASP A 70 -38.84 17.70 -12.39
C ASP A 70 -38.88 17.05 -10.98
N LYS A 71 -40.01 17.18 -10.29
CA LYS A 71 -40.23 16.69 -8.91
C LYS A 71 -41.21 15.52 -8.83
N VAL A 72 -41.55 14.92 -9.98
CA VAL A 72 -42.51 13.82 -10.05
C VAL A 72 -41.80 12.46 -10.22
N HIS A 73 -42.59 11.40 -10.05
CA HIS A 73 -42.16 10.05 -10.41
C HIS A 73 -42.46 9.79 -11.90
N ARG A 74 -41.50 10.12 -12.76
CA ARG A 74 -41.66 9.99 -14.22
C ARG A 74 -41.20 8.61 -14.69
N VAL A 75 -42.01 8.02 -15.58
CA VAL A 75 -41.68 6.77 -16.27
C VAL A 75 -41.64 7.02 -17.77
N ILE A 76 -40.56 6.63 -18.43
CA ILE A 76 -40.40 6.70 -19.88
C ILE A 76 -40.25 5.28 -20.43
N SER A 77 -41.19 4.85 -21.24
CA SER A 77 -41.18 3.58 -21.93
C SER A 77 -40.66 3.73 -23.37
N LYS A 78 -40.41 2.59 -24.03
CA LYS A 78 -40.02 2.55 -25.45
C LYS A 78 -41.07 3.17 -26.37
N ASP A 79 -42.34 3.16 -25.95
CA ASP A 79 -43.45 3.67 -26.75
C ASP A 79 -43.45 5.20 -26.90
N CYS A 80 -42.67 5.88 -26.05
CA CYS A 80 -42.42 7.32 -26.16
C CYS A 80 -41.49 7.69 -27.35
N GLY A 81 -40.88 6.70 -28.01
CA GLY A 81 -39.85 6.93 -29.00
C GLY A 81 -38.60 7.57 -28.42
N VAL A 82 -37.92 8.38 -29.20
CA VAL A 82 -36.74 9.13 -28.73
C VAL A 82 -37.20 10.45 -28.11
N VAL A 83 -37.08 10.60 -26.80
CA VAL A 83 -37.45 11.81 -26.08
C VAL A 83 -36.29 12.82 -26.08
N PRO A 84 -36.46 14.04 -26.61
CA PRO A 84 -35.41 15.05 -26.63
C PRO A 84 -35.23 15.69 -25.25
N VAL A 85 -33.98 15.85 -24.83
CA VAL A 85 -33.56 16.67 -23.68
C VAL A 85 -32.93 17.94 -24.21
N THR A 86 -33.65 19.06 -24.05
CA THR A 86 -33.34 20.33 -24.74
C THR A 86 -32.47 21.29 -23.93
N GLU A 87 -32.38 21.08 -22.64
CA GLU A 87 -31.54 21.80 -21.65
C GLU A 87 -31.21 20.88 -20.50
N ASP A 88 -30.43 21.33 -19.51
CA ASP A 88 -30.15 20.56 -18.32
C ASP A 88 -31.43 20.06 -17.65
N TYR A 89 -31.51 18.75 -17.38
CA TYR A 89 -32.67 18.10 -16.80
C TYR A 89 -32.34 17.62 -15.37
N TYR A 90 -33.02 18.20 -14.40
CA TYR A 90 -32.84 17.93 -12.97
C TYR A 90 -34.03 17.09 -12.47
N VAL A 91 -33.71 15.93 -11.90
CA VAL A 91 -34.67 15.07 -11.19
C VAL A 91 -34.43 15.26 -9.71
N ASP A 92 -35.31 16.04 -9.05
CA ASP A 92 -35.19 16.40 -7.63
C ASP A 92 -36.55 16.23 -6.94
N GLY A 93 -36.59 15.53 -5.79
CA GLY A 93 -37.83 15.26 -5.06
C GLY A 93 -38.72 14.17 -5.67
N GLY A 94 -38.23 13.42 -6.69
CA GLY A 94 -38.99 12.39 -7.39
C GLY A 94 -38.12 11.23 -7.86
N SER A 95 -38.50 10.65 -9.01
CA SER A 95 -37.69 9.63 -9.68
C SER A 95 -37.85 9.66 -11.19
N LEU A 96 -36.77 9.31 -11.89
CA LEU A 96 -36.84 9.00 -13.32
C LEU A 96 -36.66 7.49 -13.50
N THR A 97 -37.67 6.83 -14.03
CA THR A 97 -37.63 5.43 -14.44
C THR A 97 -37.53 5.35 -15.96
N LEU A 98 -36.48 4.73 -16.46
CA LEU A 98 -36.27 4.47 -17.88
C LEU A 98 -36.48 2.97 -18.12
N GLU A 99 -37.58 2.60 -18.77
CA GLU A 99 -37.89 1.19 -19.06
C GLU A 99 -37.07 0.67 -20.25
N ALA A 100 -37.01 -0.64 -20.39
CA ALA A 100 -36.27 -1.31 -21.45
C ALA A 100 -36.62 -0.79 -22.84
N GLY A 101 -35.61 -0.45 -23.62
CA GLY A 101 -35.75 0.07 -24.98
C GLY A 101 -36.12 1.56 -25.06
N SER A 102 -36.28 2.29 -23.96
CA SER A 102 -36.47 3.74 -23.99
C SER A 102 -35.20 4.47 -24.43
N SER A 103 -35.36 5.67 -24.99
CA SER A 103 -34.25 6.47 -25.51
C SER A 103 -34.44 7.96 -25.21
N LEU A 104 -33.33 8.60 -24.76
CA LEU A 104 -33.25 10.04 -24.63
C LEU A 104 -32.14 10.59 -25.53
N SER A 105 -32.42 11.73 -26.20
CA SER A 105 -31.45 12.42 -27.03
C SER A 105 -31.15 13.82 -26.47
N PHE A 106 -29.89 14.09 -26.17
CA PHE A 106 -29.46 15.30 -25.50
C PHE A 106 -28.97 16.35 -26.50
N LYS A 107 -29.48 17.56 -26.38
CA LYS A 107 -28.95 18.72 -27.09
C LYS A 107 -27.52 19.01 -26.64
N ASP A 108 -26.75 19.69 -27.48
CA ASP A 108 -25.40 20.15 -27.15
C ASP A 108 -25.39 20.92 -25.82
N GLY A 109 -24.48 20.52 -24.93
CA GLY A 109 -24.30 21.09 -23.60
C GLY A 109 -25.36 20.72 -22.55
N ALA A 110 -26.41 19.95 -22.89
CA ALA A 110 -27.40 19.48 -21.91
C ALA A 110 -26.85 18.29 -21.08
N GLY A 111 -27.37 18.12 -19.85
CA GLY A 111 -27.02 17.03 -18.92
C GLY A 111 -28.24 16.45 -18.21
N LEU A 112 -28.07 15.27 -17.60
CA LEU A 112 -29.05 14.66 -16.69
C LEU A 112 -28.48 14.66 -15.27
N TYR A 113 -29.17 15.33 -14.37
CA TYR A 113 -28.78 15.47 -12.96
C TYR A 113 -29.86 14.87 -12.06
N VAL A 114 -29.47 14.00 -11.13
CA VAL A 114 -30.40 13.29 -10.24
C VAL A 114 -29.98 13.51 -8.78
N GLY A 115 -30.90 14.10 -7.99
CA GLY A 115 -30.65 14.34 -6.56
C GLY A 115 -29.64 15.45 -6.30
N THR A 116 -29.76 16.57 -7.00
CA THR A 116 -28.91 17.75 -6.81
C THR A 116 -29.29 18.51 -5.53
N TYR A 117 -30.56 18.75 -5.33
CA TYR A 117 -31.10 19.56 -4.23
C TYR A 117 -31.98 18.76 -3.28
N GLU A 118 -32.75 17.81 -3.79
CA GLU A 118 -33.72 17.00 -3.04
C GLU A 118 -33.50 15.51 -3.33
N ALA A 119 -33.94 14.65 -2.41
CA ALA A 119 -33.80 13.19 -2.57
C ALA A 119 -34.53 12.73 -3.85
N ALA A 120 -33.79 12.06 -4.75
CA ALA A 120 -34.31 11.56 -5.99
C ALA A 120 -33.68 10.22 -6.36
N LYS A 121 -34.21 9.54 -7.38
CA LYS A 121 -33.66 8.28 -7.87
C LYS A 121 -33.69 8.21 -9.39
N LEU A 122 -32.64 7.65 -9.96
CA LEU A 122 -32.59 7.12 -11.31
C LEU A 122 -32.75 5.60 -11.27
N VAL A 123 -33.75 5.09 -11.98
CA VAL A 123 -34.04 3.67 -12.16
C VAL A 123 -33.99 3.33 -13.63
N VAL A 124 -32.93 2.66 -14.07
CA VAL A 124 -32.77 2.21 -15.46
C VAL A 124 -32.99 0.72 -15.54
N GLN A 125 -33.91 0.26 -16.40
CA GLN A 125 -34.35 -1.13 -16.51
C GLN A 125 -34.06 -1.71 -17.91
N GLY A 126 -32.93 -1.33 -18.52
CA GLY A 126 -32.52 -1.89 -19.80
C GLY A 126 -32.08 -3.35 -19.69
N THR A 127 -32.11 -4.05 -20.79
CA THR A 127 -31.59 -5.40 -20.97
C THR A 127 -30.57 -5.45 -22.12
N ALA A 128 -29.92 -6.57 -22.31
CA ALA A 128 -29.00 -6.74 -23.43
C ALA A 128 -29.72 -6.62 -24.80
N GLU A 129 -30.97 -7.11 -24.86
CA GLU A 129 -31.81 -7.11 -26.06
C GLU A 129 -32.56 -5.78 -26.27
N ALA A 130 -32.87 -5.07 -25.19
CA ALA A 130 -33.56 -3.81 -25.18
C ALA A 130 -32.90 -2.80 -24.24
N PRO A 131 -31.70 -2.32 -24.56
CA PRO A 131 -30.99 -1.36 -23.70
C PRO A 131 -31.72 -0.02 -23.66
N VAL A 132 -31.54 0.71 -22.58
CA VAL A 132 -31.89 2.13 -22.52
C VAL A 132 -30.76 2.92 -23.18
N VAL A 133 -31.08 3.86 -24.08
CA VAL A 133 -30.05 4.61 -24.82
C VAL A 133 -30.10 6.10 -24.48
N LEU A 134 -29.00 6.65 -24.01
CA LEU A 134 -28.77 8.08 -23.82
C LEU A 134 -27.69 8.54 -24.81
N THR A 135 -28.06 9.41 -25.75
CA THR A 135 -27.19 9.76 -26.88
C THR A 135 -27.31 11.25 -27.24
N ALA A 136 -26.42 11.77 -28.08
CA ALA A 136 -26.49 13.14 -28.59
C ALA A 136 -27.65 13.31 -29.58
N ALA A 137 -28.35 14.45 -29.55
CA ALA A 137 -29.47 14.77 -30.45
C ALA A 137 -29.03 15.16 -31.88
N GLY A 138 -27.82 15.70 -32.02
CA GLY A 138 -27.27 16.17 -33.31
C GLY A 138 -26.02 15.40 -33.71
N ASP A 139 -24.91 16.11 -33.78
CA ASP A 139 -23.61 15.57 -34.13
C ASP A 139 -23.19 14.45 -33.21
N LYS A 140 -22.63 13.40 -33.78
CA LYS A 140 -22.13 12.21 -33.03
C LYS A 140 -20.66 12.38 -32.73
N ALA A 141 -20.33 13.37 -31.90
CA ALA A 141 -18.96 13.63 -31.42
C ALA A 141 -18.83 13.45 -29.90
N ALA A 142 -17.70 12.96 -29.44
CA ALA A 142 -17.45 12.78 -28.03
C ALA A 142 -17.50 14.10 -27.26
N GLY A 143 -18.30 14.16 -26.19
CA GLY A 143 -18.44 15.34 -25.34
C GLY A 143 -19.46 16.37 -25.86
N VAL A 144 -20.36 16.00 -26.77
CA VAL A 144 -21.46 16.90 -27.22
C VAL A 144 -22.38 17.26 -26.06
N TRP A 145 -22.71 16.33 -25.19
CA TRP A 145 -23.51 16.57 -24.00
C TRP A 145 -22.76 16.23 -22.72
N ARG A 146 -23.22 16.76 -21.59
CA ARG A 146 -22.48 16.69 -20.33
C ARG A 146 -22.34 15.29 -19.79
N GLY A 147 -23.38 14.47 -19.85
CA GLY A 147 -23.45 13.14 -19.28
C GLY A 147 -24.53 13.02 -18.20
N VAL A 148 -24.41 11.98 -17.38
CA VAL A 148 -25.33 11.68 -16.28
C VAL A 148 -24.61 11.93 -14.97
N ALA A 149 -25.19 12.70 -14.07
CA ALA A 149 -24.67 12.96 -12.73
C ALA A 149 -25.67 12.48 -11.67
N ILE A 150 -25.30 11.45 -10.90
CA ILE A 150 -26.03 11.02 -9.71
C ILE A 150 -25.41 11.78 -8.53
N GLN A 151 -26.06 12.87 -8.12
CA GLN A 151 -25.58 13.79 -7.10
C GLN A 151 -25.84 13.24 -5.68
N GLU A 152 -25.41 13.93 -4.65
CA GLU A 152 -25.38 13.43 -3.27
C GLU A 152 -26.73 12.92 -2.76
N HIS A 153 -27.85 13.52 -3.20
CA HIS A 153 -29.19 13.09 -2.82
C HIS A 153 -29.81 12.02 -3.75
N GLY A 154 -29.04 11.53 -4.76
CA GLY A 154 -29.44 10.47 -5.68
C GLY A 154 -29.20 9.05 -5.19
N ALA A 155 -29.11 8.84 -3.87
CA ALA A 155 -28.73 7.57 -3.24
C ALA A 155 -29.64 6.39 -3.66
N ARG A 156 -29.03 5.19 -3.75
CA ARG A 156 -29.70 3.95 -4.15
C ARG A 156 -30.30 3.97 -5.56
N SER A 157 -29.76 4.80 -6.45
CA SER A 157 -30.07 4.74 -7.87
C SER A 157 -29.58 3.41 -8.46
N THR A 158 -30.37 2.82 -9.36
CA THR A 158 -30.10 1.53 -9.99
C THR A 158 -30.07 1.67 -11.50
N ILE A 159 -28.96 1.28 -12.10
CA ILE A 159 -28.73 1.43 -13.53
C ILE A 159 -28.39 0.05 -14.10
N ALA A 160 -29.32 -0.52 -14.86
CA ALA A 160 -29.09 -1.78 -15.56
C ALA A 160 -29.29 -1.61 -17.06
N GLY A 161 -28.39 -2.15 -17.89
CA GLY A 161 -28.49 -2.17 -19.34
C GLY A 161 -28.58 -0.77 -19.98
N LEU A 162 -27.84 0.21 -19.43
CA LEU A 162 -27.75 1.57 -19.97
C LEU A 162 -26.67 1.66 -21.05
N VAL A 163 -26.95 2.38 -22.13
CA VAL A 163 -25.96 2.80 -23.13
C VAL A 163 -25.80 4.32 -23.06
N ILE A 164 -24.62 4.82 -22.76
CA ILE A 164 -24.25 6.24 -22.80
C ILE A 164 -23.29 6.46 -23.97
N GLU A 165 -23.63 7.36 -24.88
CA GLU A 165 -22.81 7.69 -26.05
C GLU A 165 -22.61 9.19 -26.21
N TYR A 166 -21.41 9.58 -26.65
CA TYR A 166 -21.05 10.97 -27.01
C TYR A 166 -21.12 11.96 -25.85
N ALA A 167 -21.07 11.46 -24.62
CA ALA A 167 -21.12 12.25 -23.39
C ALA A 167 -19.73 12.73 -22.94
N GLY A 168 -19.68 13.39 -21.77
CA GLY A 168 -18.45 13.72 -21.06
C GLY A 168 -17.91 15.12 -21.36
N ASN A 169 -18.78 16.07 -21.67
CA ASN A 169 -18.36 17.48 -21.80
C ASN A 169 -17.78 18.01 -20.47
N ASP A 170 -18.30 17.53 -19.33
CA ASP A 170 -17.86 17.88 -17.98
C ASP A 170 -16.87 16.82 -17.39
N GLU A 171 -15.95 16.27 -18.20
CA GLU A 171 -14.87 15.35 -17.80
C GLU A 171 -15.27 13.87 -17.67
N SER A 172 -16.52 13.50 -17.37
CA SER A 172 -16.97 12.11 -17.30
C SER A 172 -18.33 11.90 -17.91
N ALA A 173 -18.55 10.70 -18.47
CA ALA A 173 -19.85 10.34 -19.03
C ALA A 173 -20.90 10.01 -17.95
N LEU A 174 -20.43 9.42 -16.83
CA LEU A 174 -21.23 9.13 -15.65
C LEU A 174 -20.47 9.62 -14.41
N LEU A 175 -21.10 10.48 -13.63
CA LEU A 175 -20.66 10.91 -12.31
C LEU A 175 -21.51 10.24 -11.22
N VAL A 176 -20.88 9.70 -10.19
CA VAL A 176 -21.53 9.15 -9.00
C VAL A 176 -20.98 9.86 -7.76
N ALA A 177 -21.76 10.78 -7.22
CA ALA A 177 -21.52 11.44 -5.94
C ALA A 177 -22.44 10.89 -4.82
N ALA A 178 -23.47 10.13 -5.20
CA ALA A 178 -24.41 9.52 -4.27
C ALA A 178 -23.92 8.20 -3.68
N ALA A 179 -24.47 7.85 -2.53
CA ALA A 179 -24.22 6.58 -1.88
C ALA A 179 -25.04 5.43 -2.49
N ASP A 180 -24.44 4.23 -2.45
CA ASP A 180 -25.12 2.95 -2.76
C ASP A 180 -25.70 2.85 -4.18
N VAL A 181 -24.99 3.39 -5.17
CA VAL A 181 -25.40 3.29 -6.58
C VAL A 181 -25.01 1.93 -7.17
N SER A 182 -25.89 1.34 -7.97
CA SER A 182 -25.61 0.10 -8.72
C SER A 182 -25.60 0.37 -10.22
N VAL A 183 -24.56 -0.12 -10.93
CA VAL A 183 -24.43 -0.03 -12.40
C VAL A 183 -24.05 -1.39 -12.95
N THR A 184 -24.92 -2.01 -13.72
CA THR A 184 -24.71 -3.37 -14.23
C THR A 184 -25.07 -3.51 -15.72
N GLY A 185 -24.34 -4.35 -16.45
CA GLY A 185 -24.61 -4.68 -17.84
C GLY A 185 -24.70 -3.47 -18.79
N SER A 186 -24.04 -2.36 -18.42
CA SER A 186 -24.16 -1.07 -19.10
C SER A 186 -22.96 -0.80 -20.03
N LYS A 187 -23.13 0.10 -20.99
CA LYS A 187 -22.09 0.47 -21.96
C LYS A 187 -21.89 1.99 -21.95
N ILE A 188 -20.64 2.41 -21.80
CA ILE A 188 -20.23 3.81 -21.97
C ILE A 188 -19.22 3.84 -23.11
N ARG A 189 -19.54 4.59 -24.15
CA ARG A 189 -18.68 4.63 -25.34
C ARG A 189 -18.67 5.97 -26.03
N GLU A 190 -17.63 6.23 -26.81
CA GLU A 190 -17.44 7.48 -27.56
C GLU A 190 -17.56 8.71 -26.63
N ALA A 191 -17.07 8.59 -25.38
CA ALA A 191 -17.09 9.68 -24.41
C ALA A 191 -15.78 10.49 -24.47
N ARG A 192 -15.85 11.80 -24.20
CA ARG A 192 -14.69 12.70 -24.32
C ARG A 192 -13.64 12.46 -23.23
N GLY A 193 -14.08 12.22 -22.01
CA GLY A 193 -13.23 12.07 -20.84
C GLY A 193 -13.24 10.65 -20.26
N THR A 194 -13.35 10.59 -18.95
CA THR A 194 -13.48 9.35 -18.17
C THR A 194 -14.88 8.75 -18.35
N GLY A 195 -14.99 7.43 -18.39
CA GLY A 195 -16.29 6.77 -18.47
C GLY A 195 -17.12 6.93 -17.20
N LEU A 196 -16.51 6.60 -16.03
CA LEU A 196 -17.12 6.74 -14.71
C LEU A 196 -16.21 7.56 -13.79
N HIS A 197 -16.75 8.59 -13.18
CA HIS A 197 -16.13 9.29 -12.07
C HIS A 197 -16.92 9.06 -10.78
N ILE A 198 -16.28 8.54 -9.74
CA ILE A 198 -16.86 8.40 -8.40
C ILE A 198 -16.29 9.52 -7.54
N ALA A 199 -17.15 10.42 -7.06
CA ALA A 199 -16.77 11.49 -6.15
C ALA A 199 -16.38 10.93 -4.77
N ASP A 200 -15.80 11.74 -3.90
CA ASP A 200 -15.34 11.29 -2.57
C ASP A 200 -16.50 10.88 -1.66
N SER A 201 -17.70 11.45 -1.84
CA SER A 201 -18.95 11.07 -1.18
C SER A 201 -19.63 9.85 -1.81
N GLY A 202 -19.25 9.49 -3.04
CA GLY A 202 -19.91 8.45 -3.82
C GLY A 202 -19.53 7.03 -3.39
N SER A 203 -20.47 6.11 -3.49
CA SER A 203 -20.21 4.68 -3.33
C SER A 203 -21.02 3.82 -4.28
N LEU A 204 -20.47 2.64 -4.59
CA LEU A 204 -21.11 1.66 -5.45
C LEU A 204 -21.47 0.41 -4.63
N THR A 205 -22.68 -0.08 -4.80
CA THR A 205 -23.09 -1.41 -4.34
C THR A 205 -22.74 -2.50 -5.34
N ALA A 206 -22.69 -2.17 -6.63
CA ALA A 206 -22.25 -3.05 -7.70
C ALA A 206 -21.82 -2.24 -8.93
N PHE A 207 -20.72 -2.70 -9.56
CA PHE A 207 -20.30 -2.28 -10.89
C PHE A 207 -19.78 -3.52 -11.63
N THR A 208 -20.66 -4.24 -12.31
CA THR A 208 -20.36 -5.53 -12.95
C THR A 208 -20.87 -5.61 -14.38
N ASP A 209 -20.18 -6.39 -15.20
CA ASP A 209 -20.59 -6.71 -16.57
C ASP A 209 -20.74 -5.48 -17.48
N ASN A 210 -20.05 -4.37 -17.15
CA ASN A 210 -20.10 -3.14 -17.93
C ASN A 210 -19.04 -3.14 -19.04
N GLU A 211 -19.26 -2.32 -20.07
CA GLU A 211 -18.30 -2.09 -21.15
C GLU A 211 -18.00 -0.59 -21.27
N LEU A 212 -16.73 -0.20 -21.07
CA LEU A 212 -16.25 1.18 -21.20
C LEU A 212 -15.20 1.22 -22.30
N LYS A 213 -15.57 1.77 -23.48
CA LYS A 213 -14.69 1.74 -24.65
C LYS A 213 -14.73 3.03 -25.45
N LYS A 214 -13.67 3.27 -26.21
CA LYS A 214 -13.51 4.47 -27.05
C LYS A 214 -13.68 5.75 -26.22
N LEU A 215 -13.03 5.78 -25.07
CA LEU A 215 -12.99 6.95 -24.22
C LEU A 215 -11.86 7.89 -24.65
N GLY A 216 -12.02 9.18 -24.45
CA GLY A 216 -10.97 10.17 -24.68
C GLY A 216 -9.84 10.12 -23.66
N SER A 217 -10.00 9.35 -22.59
CA SER A 217 -9.02 9.14 -21.52
C SER A 217 -8.68 7.66 -21.37
N LYS A 218 -7.41 7.35 -21.10
CA LYS A 218 -6.99 6.01 -20.65
C LYS A 218 -7.52 5.68 -19.25
N THR A 219 -7.84 6.67 -18.43
CA THR A 219 -8.56 6.48 -17.16
C THR A 219 -10.02 6.17 -17.47
N ALA A 220 -10.39 4.91 -17.45
CA ALA A 220 -11.78 4.50 -17.71
C ALA A 220 -12.68 4.77 -16.50
N ILE A 221 -12.17 4.56 -15.29
CA ILE A 221 -12.83 4.83 -14.01
C ILE A 221 -11.89 5.64 -13.14
N SER A 222 -12.41 6.64 -12.43
CA SER A 222 -11.69 7.38 -11.39
C SER A 222 -12.52 7.40 -10.11
N GLY A 223 -11.93 7.04 -8.97
CA GLY A 223 -12.63 7.06 -7.70
C GLY A 223 -11.70 7.03 -6.48
N PRO A 224 -12.23 7.34 -5.29
CA PRO A 224 -11.48 7.21 -4.05
C PRO A 224 -11.28 5.72 -3.69
N ALA A 225 -10.24 5.42 -2.95
CA ALA A 225 -9.93 4.05 -2.49
C ALA A 225 -11.11 3.39 -1.75
N THR A 226 -11.94 4.17 -1.05
CA THR A 226 -13.16 3.70 -0.36
C THR A 226 -14.23 3.13 -1.30
N ALA A 227 -14.28 3.58 -2.54
CA ALA A 227 -15.29 3.17 -3.51
C ALA A 227 -14.87 1.94 -4.36
N ILE A 228 -13.58 1.60 -4.37
CA ILE A 228 -13.05 0.53 -5.23
C ILE A 228 -13.64 -0.85 -4.89
N GLY A 229 -13.99 -1.09 -3.63
CA GLY A 229 -14.66 -2.33 -3.21
C GLY A 229 -16.02 -2.59 -3.86
N GLY A 230 -16.65 -1.58 -4.47
CA GLY A 230 -17.89 -1.73 -5.25
C GLY A 230 -17.67 -2.14 -6.71
N LEU A 231 -16.42 -2.17 -7.17
CA LEU A 231 -16.09 -2.66 -8.51
C LEU A 231 -16.01 -4.18 -8.50
N GLY A 232 -16.77 -4.83 -9.36
CA GLY A 232 -16.81 -6.28 -9.48
C GLY A 232 -16.25 -6.78 -10.80
N ALA A 233 -16.45 -8.05 -11.07
CA ALA A 233 -15.96 -8.75 -12.27
C ALA A 233 -16.82 -8.48 -13.51
N GLY A 234 -16.40 -9.00 -14.67
CA GLY A 234 -17.12 -8.99 -15.93
C GLY A 234 -17.05 -7.67 -16.73
N ASN A 235 -16.40 -6.64 -16.19
CA ASN A 235 -16.23 -5.38 -16.90
C ASN A 235 -15.20 -5.51 -18.03
N ARG A 236 -15.42 -4.80 -19.13
CA ARG A 236 -14.56 -4.79 -20.32
C ARG A 236 -14.15 -3.37 -20.67
N PHE A 237 -12.87 -3.18 -20.91
CA PHE A 237 -12.26 -1.89 -21.22
C PHE A 237 -11.44 -1.94 -22.51
N ASP A 238 -10.96 -0.81 -22.97
CA ASP A 238 -9.91 -0.75 -23.98
C ASP A 238 -8.58 -1.31 -23.43
N PRO A 239 -7.69 -1.86 -24.24
CA PRO A 239 -6.48 -2.57 -23.79
C PRO A 239 -5.54 -1.75 -22.89
N GLU A 240 -5.47 -0.42 -23.09
CA GLU A 240 -4.59 0.46 -22.32
C GLU A 240 -5.32 1.18 -21.16
N ALA A 241 -6.58 0.84 -20.95
CA ALA A 241 -7.38 1.49 -19.92
C ALA A 241 -6.94 1.05 -18.51
N HIS A 242 -7.13 1.95 -17.55
CA HIS A 242 -6.89 1.70 -16.15
C HIS A 242 -7.98 2.34 -15.27
N ILE A 243 -8.01 1.91 -14.02
CA ILE A 243 -8.87 2.46 -12.97
C ILE A 243 -8.00 3.31 -12.07
N LEU A 244 -8.21 4.61 -12.04
CA LEU A 244 -7.47 5.55 -11.21
C LEU A 244 -8.03 5.56 -9.79
N VAL A 245 -7.22 5.09 -8.83
CA VAL A 245 -7.51 5.15 -7.40
C VAL A 245 -6.88 6.41 -6.83
N ARG A 246 -7.73 7.36 -6.42
CA ARG A 246 -7.26 8.56 -5.75
C ARG A 246 -6.92 8.26 -4.29
N GLY A 247 -5.80 8.84 -3.80
CA GLY A 247 -5.33 8.65 -2.43
C GLY A 247 -6.32 9.21 -1.41
N VAL A 248 -6.87 8.33 -0.58
CA VAL A 248 -7.65 8.63 0.64
C VAL A 248 -7.59 7.42 1.56
N GLY A 249 -7.97 7.59 2.83
CA GLY A 249 -7.96 6.48 3.79
C GLY A 249 -9.05 5.44 3.54
N VAL A 250 -8.72 4.17 3.53
CA VAL A 250 -9.65 3.04 3.62
C VAL A 250 -9.95 2.81 5.10
N LYS A 251 -11.10 3.30 5.56
CA LYS A 251 -11.49 3.26 6.98
C LYS A 251 -12.38 2.07 7.34
N LYS A 252 -13.03 1.48 6.36
CA LYS A 252 -13.90 0.31 6.51
C LYS A 252 -13.32 -0.87 5.78
N SER A 253 -13.62 -2.07 6.26
CA SER A 253 -13.17 -3.29 5.59
C SER A 253 -13.72 -3.39 4.17
N ALA A 254 -12.88 -3.78 3.24
CA ALA A 254 -13.20 -3.90 1.82
C ALA A 254 -12.43 -5.06 1.19
N THR A 255 -12.96 -5.55 0.07
CA THR A 255 -12.25 -6.50 -0.80
C THR A 255 -12.10 -5.86 -2.18
N TRP A 256 -10.89 -5.81 -2.70
CA TRP A 256 -10.64 -5.39 -4.07
C TRP A 256 -10.43 -6.63 -4.93
N VAL A 257 -11.16 -6.70 -6.02
CA VAL A 257 -11.11 -7.82 -6.97
C VAL A 257 -10.66 -7.33 -8.35
N PRO A 258 -10.16 -8.21 -9.23
CA PRO A 258 -9.89 -7.84 -10.61
C PRO A 258 -11.17 -7.35 -11.29
N ALA A 259 -11.23 -6.06 -11.59
CA ALA A 259 -12.40 -5.42 -12.20
C ALA A 259 -12.32 -5.31 -13.74
N GLY A 260 -11.33 -5.95 -14.36
CA GLY A 260 -11.13 -5.98 -15.83
C GLY A 260 -10.05 -5.04 -16.34
N ALA A 261 -9.52 -4.14 -15.50
CA ALA A 261 -8.38 -3.27 -15.79
C ALA A 261 -7.53 -3.09 -14.52
N PRO A 262 -6.23 -2.76 -14.65
CA PRO A 262 -5.36 -2.53 -13.50
C PRO A 262 -5.78 -1.30 -12.69
N LEU A 263 -5.54 -1.36 -11.38
CA LEU A 263 -5.73 -0.23 -10.47
C LEU A 263 -4.46 0.63 -10.48
N VAL A 264 -4.59 1.93 -10.75
CA VAL A 264 -3.48 2.90 -10.67
C VAL A 264 -3.62 3.71 -9.39
N ILE A 265 -2.69 3.54 -8.48
CA ILE A 265 -2.62 4.26 -7.21
C ILE A 265 -1.81 5.55 -7.41
N SER A 266 -2.49 6.70 -7.44
CA SER A 266 -1.86 7.98 -7.79
C SER A 266 -1.19 8.71 -6.62
N GLY A 267 -1.49 8.34 -5.38
CA GLY A 267 -0.95 8.93 -4.17
C GLY A 267 -0.89 7.91 -3.04
N GLU A 268 -0.67 8.34 -1.81
CA GLU A 268 -0.67 7.44 -0.67
C GLU A 268 -2.12 7.01 -0.33
N VAL A 269 -2.34 5.71 -0.20
CA VAL A 269 -3.58 5.12 0.30
C VAL A 269 -3.32 4.60 1.70
N TYR A 270 -4.01 5.17 2.69
CA TYR A 270 -3.91 4.77 4.09
C TYR A 270 -4.97 3.74 4.43
N LEU A 271 -4.54 2.60 4.94
CA LEU A 271 -5.40 1.57 5.50
C LEU A 271 -5.41 1.72 7.03
N ASP A 272 -6.30 2.56 7.49
CA ASP A 272 -6.45 2.97 8.88
C ASP A 272 -7.93 2.97 9.25
N GLY A 273 -8.33 2.11 10.17
CA GLY A 273 -9.72 2.05 10.65
C GLY A 273 -10.15 3.32 11.40
N ASP A 274 -11.40 3.38 11.76
CA ASP A 274 -11.88 4.39 12.71
C ASP A 274 -11.42 4.03 14.14
N ALA A 275 -11.51 4.96 15.07
CA ALA A 275 -11.03 4.78 16.44
C ALA A 275 -11.60 3.49 17.07
N GLY A 276 -10.71 2.56 17.43
CA GLY A 276 -11.05 1.28 18.06
C GLY A 276 -11.54 0.19 17.10
N GLN A 277 -11.54 0.43 15.80
CA GLN A 277 -11.88 -0.57 14.77
C GLN A 277 -10.70 -0.79 13.82
N THR A 278 -10.52 -2.01 13.36
CA THR A 278 -9.52 -2.35 12.33
C THR A 278 -10.16 -2.30 10.95
N ALA A 279 -9.62 -1.49 10.05
CA ALA A 279 -9.95 -1.60 8.63
C ALA A 279 -9.17 -2.78 8.01
N LYS A 280 -9.88 -3.71 7.40
CA LYS A 280 -9.27 -4.86 6.71
C LYS A 280 -9.45 -4.71 5.20
N LEU A 281 -8.34 -4.62 4.49
CA LEU A 281 -8.34 -4.65 3.02
C LEU A 281 -7.87 -6.03 2.54
N VAL A 282 -8.72 -6.70 1.77
CA VAL A 282 -8.38 -7.95 1.08
C VAL A 282 -8.13 -7.66 -0.39
N LEU A 283 -6.98 -8.07 -0.89
CA LEU A 283 -6.63 -8.02 -2.31
C LEU A 283 -6.76 -9.44 -2.88
N ALA A 284 -7.71 -9.62 -3.78
CA ALA A 284 -8.02 -10.93 -4.36
C ALA A 284 -7.03 -11.34 -5.46
N ALA A 285 -6.94 -12.64 -5.70
CA ALA A 285 -6.06 -13.23 -6.71
C ALA A 285 -6.23 -12.60 -8.11
N GLY A 286 -5.11 -12.36 -8.79
CA GLY A 286 -5.05 -11.78 -10.13
C GLY A 286 -5.20 -10.26 -10.18
N LEU A 287 -5.29 -9.58 -9.04
CA LEU A 287 -5.34 -8.13 -9.00
C LEU A 287 -3.97 -7.52 -9.35
N GLU A 288 -3.96 -6.51 -10.23
CA GLU A 288 -2.77 -5.73 -10.56
C GLU A 288 -2.91 -4.30 -10.02
N LEU A 289 -2.01 -3.91 -9.12
CA LEU A 289 -1.88 -2.55 -8.59
C LEU A 289 -0.64 -1.91 -9.20
N ARG A 290 -0.83 -0.83 -9.93
CA ARG A 290 0.23 0.01 -10.50
C ARG A 290 0.34 1.28 -9.68
N PHE A 291 1.53 1.59 -9.24
CA PHE A 291 1.78 2.78 -8.43
C PHE A 291 2.42 3.87 -9.27
N ALA A 292 1.83 5.06 -9.27
CA ALA A 292 2.49 6.26 -9.75
C ALA A 292 3.71 6.58 -8.88
N GLU A 293 4.55 7.49 -9.31
CA GLU A 293 5.79 7.81 -8.59
C GLU A 293 5.57 8.16 -7.10
N ALA A 294 4.51 8.90 -6.77
CA ALA A 294 4.12 9.22 -5.39
C ALA A 294 3.19 8.18 -4.74
N GLY A 295 2.83 7.12 -5.48
CA GLY A 295 1.90 6.10 -5.01
C GLY A 295 2.52 5.20 -3.95
N ALA A 296 1.77 4.94 -2.88
CA ALA A 296 2.14 3.98 -1.83
C ALA A 296 0.89 3.42 -1.15
N LEU A 297 1.04 2.27 -0.49
CA LEU A 297 0.04 1.73 0.41
C LEU A 297 0.61 1.73 1.83
N VAL A 298 -0.10 2.36 2.76
CA VAL A 298 0.35 2.59 4.14
C VAL A 298 -0.65 1.93 5.08
N VAL A 299 -0.19 1.00 5.92
CA VAL A 299 -1.05 0.17 6.77
C VAL A 299 -0.78 0.47 8.24
N GLY A 300 -1.81 0.86 8.98
CA GLY A 300 -1.75 1.02 10.43
C GLY A 300 -0.89 2.18 10.92
N TYR A 301 -0.91 3.30 10.22
CA TYR A 301 -0.14 4.49 10.59
C TYR A 301 -0.80 5.25 11.75
N TYR A 302 -2.07 5.64 11.61
CA TYR A 302 -2.83 6.37 12.64
C TYR A 302 -3.65 5.42 13.52
N ASN A 303 -4.35 4.46 12.91
CA ASN A 303 -5.27 3.53 13.55
C ASN A 303 -5.02 2.09 13.07
N PRO A 304 -5.64 1.08 13.73
CA PRO A 304 -5.45 -0.30 13.30
C PRO A 304 -5.87 -0.55 11.85
N GLY A 305 -4.97 -1.16 11.08
CA GLY A 305 -5.19 -1.56 9.70
C GLY A 305 -4.66 -2.96 9.43
N ALA A 306 -5.35 -3.74 8.61
CA ALA A 306 -4.94 -5.09 8.23
C ALA A 306 -5.01 -5.29 6.70
N LEU A 307 -3.87 -5.58 6.09
CA LEU A 307 -3.76 -5.93 4.68
C LEU A 307 -3.68 -7.45 4.54
N VAL A 308 -4.53 -8.00 3.68
CA VAL A 308 -4.51 -9.43 3.33
C VAL A 308 -4.39 -9.58 1.83
N VAL A 309 -3.26 -10.09 1.36
CA VAL A 309 -3.00 -10.40 -0.04
C VAL A 309 -3.24 -11.89 -0.26
N GLN A 310 -4.22 -12.21 -1.10
CA GLN A 310 -4.66 -13.58 -1.38
C GLN A 310 -4.41 -13.95 -2.84
N GLY A 311 -3.14 -13.92 -3.25
CA GLY A 311 -2.74 -14.43 -4.56
C GLY A 311 -2.76 -15.94 -4.63
N THR A 312 -2.66 -16.48 -5.83
CA THR A 312 -2.37 -17.90 -6.10
C THR A 312 -1.17 -18.01 -7.03
N ALA A 313 -0.62 -19.20 -7.18
CA ALA A 313 0.52 -19.40 -8.10
C ALA A 313 0.16 -19.06 -9.54
N GLU A 314 -1.11 -19.32 -9.96
CA GLU A 314 -1.62 -19.04 -11.31
C GLU A 314 -2.09 -17.59 -11.46
N ALA A 315 -2.49 -16.96 -10.36
CA ALA A 315 -3.04 -15.60 -10.35
C ALA A 315 -2.50 -14.81 -9.13
N PRO A 316 -1.21 -14.43 -9.13
CA PRO A 316 -0.65 -13.65 -8.03
C PRO A 316 -1.26 -12.25 -7.99
N VAL A 317 -1.14 -11.58 -6.85
CA VAL A 317 -1.42 -10.15 -6.74
C VAL A 317 -0.14 -9.39 -7.08
N THR A 318 -0.20 -8.51 -8.08
CA THR A 318 0.97 -7.79 -8.58
C THR A 318 0.98 -6.34 -8.11
N PHE A 319 2.10 -5.92 -7.53
CA PHE A 319 2.42 -4.55 -7.12
C PHE A 319 3.58 -4.05 -7.99
N THR A 320 3.33 -3.09 -8.87
CA THR A 320 4.31 -2.67 -9.87
C THR A 320 4.28 -1.15 -10.11
N ALA A 321 5.29 -0.60 -10.77
CA ALA A 321 5.31 0.79 -11.16
C ALA A 321 4.34 1.07 -12.33
N HIS A 322 3.65 2.23 -12.30
CA HIS A 322 2.79 2.68 -13.39
C HIS A 322 3.61 3.26 -14.55
N ASP A 323 4.43 4.28 -14.26
CA ASP A 323 5.12 5.06 -15.28
C ASP A 323 6.52 4.52 -15.59
N LYS A 324 7.36 4.37 -14.54
CA LYS A 324 8.76 3.98 -14.65
C LYS A 324 8.94 2.54 -14.20
N ARG A 325 8.96 1.60 -15.14
CA ARG A 325 9.21 0.18 -14.84
C ARG A 325 10.71 -0.09 -14.71
N GLU A 326 11.31 0.54 -13.70
CA GLU A 326 12.70 0.37 -13.28
C GLU A 326 12.81 0.32 -11.76
N ALA A 327 13.89 -0.23 -11.25
CA ALA A 327 14.12 -0.35 -9.81
C ALA A 327 14.01 1.02 -9.11
N GLY A 328 13.09 1.16 -8.16
CA GLY A 328 12.78 2.42 -7.47
C GLY A 328 11.71 3.28 -8.13
N GLY A 329 10.96 2.76 -9.11
CA GLY A 329 9.90 3.48 -9.80
C GLY A 329 8.70 3.88 -8.94
N TRP A 330 8.53 3.32 -7.73
CA TRP A 330 7.46 3.67 -6.79
C TRP A 330 7.89 3.51 -5.32
N GLY A 331 7.09 4.08 -4.41
CA GLY A 331 7.45 4.25 -3.00
C GLY A 331 7.47 2.99 -2.15
N GLY A 332 6.62 1.99 -2.43
CA GLY A 332 6.53 0.75 -1.67
C GLY A 332 5.28 0.61 -0.81
N LEU A 333 5.18 -0.54 -0.14
CA LEU A 333 4.20 -0.89 0.87
C LEU A 333 4.83 -0.68 2.26
N ARG A 334 4.15 0.05 3.15
CA ARG A 334 4.62 0.35 4.51
C ARG A 334 3.64 -0.18 5.55
N VAL A 335 4.13 -0.95 6.52
CA VAL A 335 3.34 -1.52 7.62
C VAL A 335 3.84 -0.93 8.94
N HIS A 336 3.06 -0.04 9.52
CA HIS A 336 3.41 0.67 10.75
C HIS A 336 2.94 -0.08 12.01
N ALA A 337 3.27 0.45 13.18
CA ALA A 337 3.08 -0.21 14.48
C ALA A 337 1.66 -0.70 14.79
N LYS A 338 0.63 -0.11 14.17
CA LYS A 338 -0.76 -0.56 14.30
C LYS A 338 -1.24 -1.35 13.08
N GLY A 339 -0.31 -1.69 12.17
CA GLY A 339 -0.58 -2.40 10.92
C GLY A 339 -0.25 -3.88 11.02
N GLU A 340 -1.04 -4.68 10.31
CA GLU A 340 -0.77 -6.09 10.07
C GLU A 340 -0.84 -6.37 8.57
N ALA A 341 0.14 -7.12 8.04
CA ALA A 341 0.14 -7.58 6.66
C ALA A 341 0.32 -9.09 6.60
N THR A 342 -0.64 -9.77 5.97
CA THR A 342 -0.54 -11.17 5.58
C THR A 342 -0.48 -11.21 4.06
N ILE A 343 0.64 -11.68 3.52
CA ILE A 343 0.92 -11.63 2.09
C ILE A 343 1.24 -13.03 1.60
N GLU A 344 0.38 -13.55 0.75
CA GLU A 344 0.58 -14.84 0.08
C GLU A 344 0.53 -14.64 -1.45
N GLN A 345 1.52 -15.17 -2.17
CA GLN A 345 1.64 -15.07 -3.63
C GLN A 345 1.55 -13.62 -4.15
N GLY A 346 2.23 -12.69 -3.44
CA GLY A 346 2.44 -11.32 -3.91
C GLY A 346 3.63 -11.22 -4.85
N VAL A 347 3.53 -10.42 -5.92
CA VAL A 347 4.64 -10.08 -6.82
C VAL A 347 4.93 -8.59 -6.69
N PHE A 348 6.13 -8.24 -6.25
CA PHE A 348 6.59 -6.86 -6.05
C PHE A 348 7.67 -6.51 -7.06
N GLU A 349 7.41 -5.51 -7.92
CA GLU A 349 8.30 -5.14 -9.02
C GLU A 349 8.60 -3.65 -9.06
N PHE A 350 9.83 -3.32 -9.44
CA PHE A 350 10.27 -1.95 -9.75
C PHE A 350 10.10 -0.96 -8.59
N GLY A 351 10.05 -1.44 -7.35
CA GLY A 351 9.86 -0.62 -6.17
C GLY A 351 11.14 -0.36 -5.38
N GLY A 352 10.97 0.17 -4.14
CA GLY A 352 12.05 0.45 -3.23
C GLY A 352 12.79 1.74 -3.58
N ARG A 353 12.06 2.82 -3.90
CA ARG A 353 12.65 4.15 -4.17
C ARG A 353 13.61 4.57 -3.08
N ASP A 354 13.23 4.37 -1.82
CA ASP A 354 14.10 4.49 -0.67
C ASP A 354 14.79 3.15 -0.43
N GLU A 355 16.08 3.08 -0.78
CA GLU A 355 16.87 1.87 -0.54
C GLU A 355 16.87 1.44 0.93
N ALA A 356 16.81 2.38 1.87
CA ALA A 356 16.79 2.10 3.30
C ALA A 356 15.46 1.49 3.79
N ALA A 357 14.37 1.69 3.03
CA ALA A 357 13.06 1.15 3.38
C ALA A 357 12.69 -0.11 2.57
N GLY A 358 13.25 -0.28 1.36
CA GLY A 358 12.85 -1.36 0.46
C GLY A 358 11.45 -1.17 -0.14
N VAL A 359 11.00 -2.16 -0.94
CA VAL A 359 9.66 -2.13 -1.53
C VAL A 359 8.57 -2.55 -0.54
N LEU A 360 8.90 -3.32 0.49
CA LEU A 360 8.05 -3.68 1.62
C LEU A 360 8.77 -3.30 2.92
N ALA A 361 8.28 -2.29 3.62
CA ALA A 361 8.85 -1.81 4.87
C ALA A 361 7.92 -2.13 6.06
N VAL A 362 8.43 -2.80 7.08
CA VAL A 362 7.71 -3.11 8.32
C VAL A 362 8.34 -2.33 9.48
N GLN A 363 7.61 -1.32 9.94
CA GLN A 363 8.04 -0.34 10.94
C GLN A 363 7.21 -0.50 12.22
N GLY A 364 7.58 -1.48 13.04
CA GLY A 364 6.86 -1.84 14.27
C GLY A 364 5.59 -2.66 14.06
N GLY A 365 5.16 -2.88 12.83
CA GLY A 365 3.97 -3.65 12.50
C GLY A 365 4.18 -5.17 12.51
N ALA A 366 3.14 -5.91 12.09
CA ALA A 366 3.20 -7.36 11.95
C ALA A 366 3.25 -7.80 10.49
N LEU A 367 4.05 -8.82 10.20
CA LEU A 367 4.20 -9.40 8.86
C LEU A 367 4.14 -10.93 8.89
N ASP A 368 3.31 -11.49 8.01
CA ASP A 368 3.35 -12.88 7.55
C ASP A 368 3.52 -12.87 6.02
N LEU A 369 4.70 -13.28 5.52
CA LEU A 369 5.08 -13.20 4.11
C LEU A 369 5.44 -14.58 3.58
N LYS A 370 4.64 -15.09 2.64
CA LYS A 370 4.80 -16.44 2.09
C LYS A 370 4.71 -16.47 0.58
N ALA A 371 5.51 -17.33 -0.02
CA ALA A 371 5.47 -17.70 -1.44
C ALA A 371 5.40 -16.49 -2.39
N SER A 372 6.02 -15.37 -2.00
CA SER A 372 5.97 -14.09 -2.72
C SER A 372 7.25 -13.84 -3.50
N THR A 373 7.17 -13.05 -4.57
CA THR A 373 8.30 -12.76 -5.45
C THR A 373 8.62 -11.27 -5.45
N PHE A 374 9.90 -10.96 -5.22
CA PHE A 374 10.45 -9.61 -5.30
C PHE A 374 11.42 -9.56 -6.46
N ARG A 375 11.09 -8.82 -7.53
CA ARG A 375 11.94 -8.77 -8.71
C ARG A 375 12.18 -7.34 -9.22
N SER A 376 13.42 -7.10 -9.65
CA SER A 376 13.83 -5.80 -10.20
C SER A 376 13.55 -4.62 -9.26
N ASN A 377 13.73 -4.82 -7.94
CA ASN A 377 13.62 -3.75 -6.94
C ASN A 377 15.01 -3.25 -6.56
N LYS A 378 15.13 -2.01 -6.08
CA LYS A 378 16.40 -1.53 -5.47
C LYS A 378 16.71 -2.29 -4.19
N ALA A 379 15.69 -2.47 -3.35
CA ALA A 379 15.72 -3.29 -2.16
C ALA A 379 14.37 -3.98 -1.95
N GLY A 380 14.39 -5.17 -1.37
CA GLY A 380 13.21 -5.99 -1.15
C GLY A 380 12.48 -5.63 0.13
N VAL A 381 12.69 -6.41 1.20
CA VAL A 381 11.97 -6.29 2.47
C VAL A 381 12.82 -5.62 3.54
N SER A 382 12.27 -4.65 4.25
CA SER A 382 12.89 -4.03 5.42
C SER A 382 12.05 -4.31 6.68
N VAL A 383 12.71 -4.74 7.76
CA VAL A 383 12.05 -5.07 9.04
C VAL A 383 12.83 -4.46 10.19
N ASP A 384 12.23 -3.56 10.94
CA ASP A 384 12.86 -2.93 12.08
C ASP A 384 12.85 -3.79 13.37
N GLU A 385 13.49 -3.31 14.42
CA GLU A 385 13.62 -4.04 15.70
C GLU A 385 12.28 -4.26 16.40
N ALA A 386 11.33 -3.33 16.26
CA ALA A 386 10.02 -3.36 16.92
C ALA A 386 8.98 -4.20 16.18
N ALA A 387 9.26 -4.61 14.95
CA ALA A 387 8.35 -5.40 14.13
C ALA A 387 8.14 -6.81 14.68
N ARG A 388 7.01 -7.41 14.30
CA ARG A 388 6.66 -8.79 14.62
C ARG A 388 6.50 -9.62 13.35
N VAL A 389 7.54 -10.37 12.98
CA VAL A 389 7.48 -11.29 11.84
C VAL A 389 7.00 -12.66 12.31
N THR A 390 5.87 -13.13 11.77
CA THR A 390 5.26 -14.42 12.11
C THR A 390 5.48 -15.48 11.04
N GLY A 391 5.85 -15.08 9.83
CA GLY A 391 6.23 -15.95 8.74
C GLY A 391 7.08 -15.23 7.71
N PHE A 392 8.13 -15.92 7.19
CA PHE A 392 8.96 -15.45 6.09
C PHE A 392 9.52 -16.68 5.37
N THR A 393 8.70 -17.28 4.50
CA THR A 393 9.01 -18.58 3.89
C THR A 393 8.66 -18.63 2.41
N ASP A 394 9.43 -19.42 1.65
CA ASP A 394 9.21 -19.69 0.22
C ASP A 394 9.19 -18.44 -0.67
N ASN A 395 9.81 -17.34 -0.24
CA ASN A 395 9.88 -16.11 -1.01
C ASN A 395 11.06 -16.14 -2.00
N LYS A 396 10.91 -15.45 -3.13
CA LYS A 396 11.94 -15.36 -4.18
C LYS A 396 12.38 -13.92 -4.39
N PHE A 397 13.70 -13.72 -4.42
CA PHE A 397 14.33 -12.42 -4.68
C PHE A 397 15.18 -12.50 -5.95
N VAL A 398 14.73 -11.81 -7.01
CA VAL A 398 15.31 -11.85 -8.35
C VAL A 398 15.70 -10.44 -8.78
N ALA A 399 16.93 -10.24 -9.26
CA ALA A 399 17.43 -8.92 -9.64
C ALA A 399 17.12 -7.84 -8.58
N THR A 400 17.27 -8.23 -7.29
CA THR A 400 17.06 -7.37 -6.11
C THR A 400 18.33 -7.44 -5.26
N PRO A 401 19.30 -6.51 -5.44
CA PRO A 401 20.63 -6.60 -4.84
C PRO A 401 20.64 -6.66 -3.31
N VAL A 402 19.75 -5.91 -2.68
CA VAL A 402 19.49 -6.00 -1.24
C VAL A 402 18.16 -6.71 -1.07
N ALA A 403 18.20 -8.03 -0.86
CA ALA A 403 16.99 -8.83 -0.76
C ALA A 403 16.18 -8.50 0.51
N ALA A 404 16.87 -8.36 1.64
CA ALA A 404 16.25 -7.98 2.90
C ALA A 404 17.19 -7.08 3.73
N MET A 405 16.60 -6.24 4.56
CA MET A 405 17.24 -5.41 5.59
C MET A 405 16.55 -5.70 6.91
N LEU A 406 17.21 -6.38 7.81
CA LEU A 406 16.60 -6.91 9.02
C LEU A 406 17.37 -6.43 10.26
N ALA A 407 16.66 -5.97 11.28
CA ALA A 407 17.26 -5.83 12.59
C ALA A 407 17.76 -7.19 13.10
N ALA A 408 18.80 -7.21 13.90
CA ALA A 408 19.47 -8.45 14.35
C ALA A 408 18.50 -9.47 14.99
N ASN A 409 17.54 -8.99 15.78
CA ASN A 409 16.51 -9.83 16.41
C ASN A 409 15.48 -10.40 15.41
N GLN A 410 15.42 -9.90 14.18
CA GLN A 410 14.48 -10.35 13.14
C GLN A 410 15.08 -11.37 12.16
N VAL A 411 16.40 -11.52 12.12
CA VAL A 411 17.07 -12.44 11.18
C VAL A 411 16.62 -13.88 11.36
N ALA A 412 16.31 -14.31 12.57
CA ALA A 412 15.82 -15.67 12.87
C ALA A 412 14.44 -15.97 12.24
N ALA A 413 13.68 -14.95 11.80
CA ALA A 413 12.42 -15.14 11.10
C ALA A 413 12.60 -15.64 9.65
N LEU A 414 13.81 -15.53 9.07
CA LEU A 414 14.11 -16.13 7.79
C LEU A 414 14.19 -17.65 7.94
N THR A 415 13.12 -18.31 7.54
CA THR A 415 13.04 -19.78 7.54
C THR A 415 13.53 -20.37 6.22
N GLU A 416 13.41 -21.67 6.05
CA GLU A 416 13.79 -22.38 4.84
C GLU A 416 12.86 -22.02 3.65
N GLY A 417 13.28 -22.37 2.43
CA GLY A 417 12.50 -22.22 1.20
C GLY A 417 12.65 -20.88 0.50
N ASN A 418 13.26 -19.86 1.14
CA ASN A 418 13.53 -18.60 0.46
C ASN A 418 14.63 -18.76 -0.60
N GLY A 419 14.42 -18.20 -1.78
CA GLY A 419 15.36 -18.20 -2.90
C GLY A 419 15.91 -16.80 -3.18
N PHE A 420 17.23 -16.70 -3.35
CA PHE A 420 17.93 -15.44 -3.61
C PHE A 420 18.81 -15.57 -4.84
N ASP A 421 18.91 -14.52 -5.65
CA ASP A 421 19.93 -14.46 -6.68
C ASP A 421 21.33 -14.44 -6.06
N ARG A 422 22.29 -15.01 -6.77
CA ARG A 422 23.68 -15.16 -6.28
C ARG A 422 24.31 -13.83 -5.86
N ASP A 423 23.97 -12.73 -6.52
CA ASP A 423 24.52 -11.39 -6.27
C ASP A 423 23.70 -10.60 -5.23
N SER A 424 22.67 -11.20 -4.66
CA SER A 424 21.88 -10.61 -3.58
C SER A 424 22.58 -10.75 -2.23
N ARG A 425 22.21 -9.87 -1.30
CA ARG A 425 22.65 -9.96 0.11
C ARG A 425 21.49 -9.64 1.05
N ILE A 426 21.63 -10.05 2.31
CA ILE A 426 20.73 -9.71 3.41
C ILE A 426 21.50 -8.76 4.32
N ASN A 427 21.04 -7.53 4.46
CA ASN A 427 21.68 -6.56 5.36
C ASN A 427 21.10 -6.67 6.77
N ILE A 428 21.97 -6.78 7.77
CA ILE A 428 21.61 -6.64 9.18
C ILE A 428 21.77 -5.16 9.54
N THR A 429 20.68 -4.50 9.95
CA THR A 429 20.66 -3.06 10.20
C THR A 429 21.10 -2.66 11.60
N GLY A 430 21.73 -3.59 12.36
CA GLY A 430 22.20 -3.38 13.72
C GLY A 430 21.23 -3.91 14.78
N GLY A 431 21.39 -3.45 16.01
CA GLY A 431 20.64 -3.92 17.17
C GLY A 431 21.30 -5.09 17.90
N ALA A 432 20.55 -5.75 18.77
CA ALA A 432 21.03 -6.87 19.56
C ALA A 432 20.19 -8.12 19.35
N VAL A 433 20.84 -9.27 19.30
CA VAL A 433 20.16 -10.57 19.40
C VAL A 433 19.85 -10.84 20.86
N LYS A 434 18.57 -10.82 21.23
CA LYS A 434 18.07 -11.11 22.58
C LYS A 434 17.36 -12.46 22.60
N GLY A 435 17.46 -13.18 23.71
CA GLY A 435 16.88 -14.51 23.85
C GLY A 435 17.60 -15.55 22.97
N LYS A 436 16.86 -16.52 22.43
CA LYS A 436 17.43 -17.58 21.57
C LYS A 436 17.11 -17.33 20.12
N ALA A 437 18.12 -17.29 19.27
CA ALA A 437 17.99 -17.11 17.84
C ALA A 437 18.82 -18.15 17.07
N VAL A 438 18.31 -18.55 15.89
CA VAL A 438 19.03 -19.42 14.96
C VAL A 438 19.10 -18.72 13.61
N TRP A 439 20.30 -18.42 13.14
CA TRP A 439 20.52 -17.90 11.80
C TRP A 439 20.92 -19.04 10.86
N ARG A 440 20.14 -19.20 9.79
CA ARG A 440 20.29 -20.28 8.82
C ARG A 440 21.01 -19.79 7.57
N ALA A 441 21.71 -20.68 6.91
CA ALA A 441 22.28 -20.38 5.61
C ALA A 441 21.15 -20.14 4.58
N GLN A 442 21.20 -19.00 3.93
CA GLN A 442 20.20 -18.59 2.90
C GLN A 442 20.76 -18.70 1.46
N GLY A 443 21.97 -19.25 1.29
CA GLY A 443 22.65 -19.30 0.00
C GLY A 443 23.27 -17.97 -0.45
N VAL A 444 22.99 -16.89 0.26
CA VAL A 444 23.60 -15.55 0.10
C VAL A 444 24.12 -15.05 1.45
N PRO A 445 25.10 -14.12 1.46
CA PRO A 445 25.67 -13.63 2.71
C PRO A 445 24.74 -12.69 3.45
N TYR A 446 24.89 -12.68 4.77
CA TYR A 446 24.45 -11.59 5.65
C TYR A 446 25.54 -10.54 5.73
N ALA A 447 25.20 -9.26 5.55
CA ALA A 447 26.16 -8.16 5.66
C ALA A 447 25.76 -7.21 6.79
N TRP A 448 26.73 -6.70 7.57
CA TRP A 448 26.46 -5.71 8.63
C TRP A 448 27.55 -4.66 8.73
N SER A 449 27.21 -3.54 9.36
CA SER A 449 28.11 -2.44 9.68
C SER A 449 28.00 -2.06 11.16
N GLY A 450 29.08 -1.53 11.74
CA GLY A 450 29.13 -1.14 13.14
C GLY A 450 29.06 -2.33 14.11
N ASP A 451 28.68 -2.06 15.35
CA ASP A 451 28.61 -3.08 16.39
C ASP A 451 27.37 -3.95 16.27
N LEU A 452 27.56 -5.26 16.34
CA LEU A 452 26.50 -6.27 16.44
C LEU A 452 26.61 -6.96 17.79
N TYR A 453 25.59 -6.82 18.64
CA TYR A 453 25.58 -7.37 19.98
C TYR A 453 24.77 -8.66 20.05
N ILE A 454 25.34 -9.67 20.74
CA ILE A 454 24.65 -10.89 21.13
C ILE A 454 24.48 -10.85 22.64
N ASP A 455 23.26 -10.54 23.08
CA ASP A 455 22.83 -10.46 24.47
C ASP A 455 21.80 -11.55 24.80
N GLY A 456 22.00 -12.72 24.19
CA GLY A 456 21.21 -13.93 24.31
C GLY A 456 22.01 -15.12 23.76
N GLU A 457 21.33 -16.11 23.20
CA GLU A 457 21.95 -17.28 22.57
C GLU A 457 21.76 -17.20 21.05
N LEU A 458 22.84 -16.95 20.30
CA LEU A 458 22.82 -17.01 18.84
C LEU A 458 23.45 -18.32 18.36
N THR A 459 22.68 -19.10 17.63
CA THR A 459 23.20 -20.24 16.87
C THR A 459 23.38 -19.84 15.40
N LEU A 460 24.57 -20.10 14.86
CA LEU A 460 24.86 -20.01 13.43
C LEU A 460 24.90 -21.45 12.86
N ASP A 461 23.96 -21.74 11.96
CA ASP A 461 23.86 -23.05 11.31
C ASP A 461 24.98 -23.25 10.26
N PRO A 462 25.26 -24.50 9.84
CA PRO A 462 26.28 -24.78 8.82
C PRO A 462 26.06 -23.99 7.52
N GLY A 463 27.17 -23.45 6.97
CA GLY A 463 27.15 -22.71 5.71
C GLY A 463 26.73 -21.23 5.82
N VAL A 464 26.42 -20.73 7.02
CA VAL A 464 26.19 -19.29 7.23
C VAL A 464 27.43 -18.48 6.85
N SER A 465 27.23 -17.41 6.06
CA SER A 465 28.27 -16.46 5.68
C SER A 465 27.91 -15.06 6.18
N LEU A 466 28.79 -14.46 6.98
CA LEU A 466 28.65 -13.12 7.53
C LEU A 466 29.72 -12.20 6.93
N LEU A 467 29.32 -11.05 6.37
CA LEU A 467 30.21 -10.06 5.77
C LEU A 467 30.18 -8.75 6.56
N ALA A 468 31.31 -8.39 7.09
CA ALA A 468 31.52 -7.25 7.97
C ALA A 468 32.03 -6.02 7.21
N SER A 469 31.52 -4.84 7.47
CA SER A 469 32.17 -3.59 7.04
C SER A 469 33.45 -3.33 7.87
N PRO A 470 34.33 -2.38 7.46
CA PRO A 470 35.61 -2.15 8.15
C PRO A 470 35.49 -1.75 9.63
N ASP A 471 34.41 -1.13 10.01
CA ASP A 471 34.07 -0.71 11.37
C ASP A 471 33.21 -1.73 12.14
N ALA A 472 32.89 -2.85 11.51
CA ALA A 472 32.02 -3.86 12.09
C ALA A 472 32.72 -4.69 13.15
N HIS A 473 32.04 -4.92 14.27
CA HIS A 473 32.48 -5.71 15.42
C HIS A 473 31.35 -6.63 15.87
N LEU A 474 31.69 -7.87 16.24
CA LEU A 474 30.74 -8.82 16.82
C LEU A 474 31.05 -9.02 18.29
N THR A 475 30.15 -8.60 19.18
CA THR A 475 30.34 -8.63 20.61
C THR A 475 29.32 -9.54 21.30
N ILE A 476 29.78 -10.49 22.11
CA ILE A 476 28.94 -11.48 22.79
C ILE A 476 29.04 -11.27 24.32
N GLY A 477 27.90 -11.11 24.99
CA GLY A 477 27.81 -11.04 26.44
C GLY A 477 28.36 -9.74 27.01
N TYR A 478 28.13 -8.63 26.36
CA TYR A 478 28.50 -7.30 26.86
C TYR A 478 27.51 -6.79 27.91
N TYR A 479 26.24 -6.75 27.57
CA TYR A 479 25.19 -6.25 28.47
C TYR A 479 24.59 -7.37 29.32
N GLU A 480 24.31 -8.53 28.74
CA GLU A 480 23.64 -9.66 29.38
C GLU A 480 24.43 -10.96 29.21
N THR A 481 24.06 -12.00 29.96
CA THR A 481 24.65 -13.33 29.79
C THR A 481 24.26 -13.89 28.41
N ALA A 482 25.26 -14.24 27.62
CA ALA A 482 25.07 -14.62 26.23
C ALA A 482 26.00 -15.75 25.77
N ALA A 483 25.63 -16.39 24.67
CA ALA A 483 26.46 -17.42 24.03
C ALA A 483 26.38 -17.28 22.48
N LEU A 484 27.52 -17.51 21.84
CA LEU A 484 27.60 -17.73 20.41
C LEU A 484 27.84 -19.22 20.14
N ILE A 485 26.91 -19.88 19.45
CA ILE A 485 26.97 -21.29 19.08
C ILE A 485 27.16 -21.41 17.57
N VAL A 486 28.39 -21.69 17.14
CA VAL A 486 28.69 -21.92 15.72
C VAL A 486 28.69 -23.43 15.46
N LYS A 487 27.82 -23.88 14.53
CA LYS A 487 27.64 -25.29 14.17
C LYS A 487 28.14 -25.61 12.75
N GLY A 488 29.25 -25.03 12.35
CA GLY A 488 29.85 -25.34 11.04
C GLY A 488 30.19 -26.82 10.88
N LEU A 489 30.15 -27.29 9.63
CA LEU A 489 30.62 -28.60 9.21
C LEU A 489 31.87 -28.43 8.33
N LEU A 490 32.68 -29.50 8.18
CA LEU A 490 33.88 -29.43 7.33
C LEU A 490 33.52 -29.06 5.85
N GLN A 491 32.37 -29.55 5.34
CA GLN A 491 31.92 -29.23 3.98
C GLN A 491 31.05 -27.96 3.91
N ALA A 492 30.62 -27.44 5.06
CA ALA A 492 29.77 -26.25 5.16
C ALA A 492 30.20 -25.44 6.41
N PRO A 493 31.42 -24.88 6.42
CA PRO A 493 31.87 -24.06 7.55
C PRO A 493 31.02 -22.79 7.67
N VAL A 494 30.98 -22.23 8.87
CA VAL A 494 30.52 -20.85 9.03
C VAL A 494 31.67 -19.92 8.67
N ASN A 495 31.38 -18.92 7.85
CA ASN A 495 32.37 -17.99 7.32
C ASN A 495 32.09 -16.57 7.83
N ILE A 496 33.09 -15.89 8.40
CA ILE A 496 32.96 -14.49 8.84
C ILE A 496 34.19 -13.70 8.37
N GLY A 497 33.95 -12.63 7.59
CA GLY A 497 35.05 -11.80 7.10
C GLY A 497 34.55 -10.47 6.51
N PRO A 498 35.45 -9.65 5.95
CA PRO A 498 35.05 -8.36 5.40
C PRO A 498 34.24 -8.46 4.10
N VAL A 499 33.42 -7.43 3.85
CA VAL A 499 32.65 -7.30 2.59
C VAL A 499 33.57 -7.33 1.36
N ASP A 500 34.72 -6.65 1.43
CA ASP A 500 35.77 -6.81 0.42
C ASP A 500 36.68 -8.00 0.80
N ALA A 501 36.41 -9.14 0.23
CA ALA A 501 37.13 -10.37 0.55
C ALA A 501 38.63 -10.31 0.20
N ALA A 502 39.06 -9.48 -0.74
CA ALA A 502 40.45 -9.41 -1.21
C ALA A 502 41.34 -8.55 -0.31
N SER A 503 40.90 -7.38 0.06
CA SER A 503 41.71 -6.37 0.76
C SER A 503 41.04 -5.80 2.03
N GLY A 504 39.75 -6.06 2.22
CA GLY A 504 38.98 -5.54 3.34
C GLY A 504 39.40 -6.10 4.69
N THR A 505 39.05 -5.36 5.74
CA THR A 505 39.27 -5.72 7.15
C THR A 505 38.04 -5.43 7.98
N TRP A 506 37.99 -6.00 9.20
CA TRP A 506 36.97 -5.76 10.22
C TRP A 506 37.53 -5.94 11.62
N LEU A 507 36.77 -5.63 12.68
CA LEU A 507 37.28 -5.55 14.03
C LEU A 507 37.29 -6.89 14.80
N GLY A 508 36.76 -7.98 14.24
CA GLY A 508 36.81 -9.30 14.85
C GLY A 508 35.67 -9.60 15.83
N ILE A 509 35.87 -10.64 16.66
CA ILE A 509 34.88 -11.14 17.61
C ILE A 509 35.38 -10.89 19.03
N THR A 510 34.56 -10.32 19.91
CA THR A 510 34.82 -10.21 21.33
C THR A 510 33.80 -11.03 22.14
N LEU A 511 34.32 -11.97 22.95
CA LEU A 511 33.58 -12.66 23.99
C LEU A 511 33.76 -11.88 25.29
N ALA A 512 32.82 -11.01 25.62
CA ALA A 512 32.89 -10.13 26.78
C ALA A 512 32.66 -10.91 28.09
N GLY A 513 32.89 -10.27 29.23
CA GLY A 513 32.92 -10.92 30.53
C GLY A 513 31.67 -11.67 30.99
N LYS A 514 30.53 -11.50 30.30
CA LYS A 514 29.29 -12.24 30.52
C LYS A 514 29.02 -13.33 29.46
N SER A 515 29.94 -13.58 28.53
CA SER A 515 29.85 -14.70 27.60
C SER A 515 30.01 -16.03 28.32
N ARG A 516 29.03 -16.90 28.24
CA ARG A 516 29.01 -18.22 28.90
C ARG A 516 28.56 -19.31 27.97
N GLY A 517 29.34 -20.40 27.90
CA GLY A 517 28.97 -21.57 27.11
C GLY A 517 29.08 -21.37 25.61
N SER A 518 29.85 -20.39 25.16
CA SER A 518 30.07 -20.18 23.70
C SER A 518 30.83 -21.38 23.11
N SER A 519 30.43 -21.83 21.93
CA SER A 519 31.00 -22.97 21.21
C SER A 519 31.15 -22.65 19.73
N LEU A 520 32.42 -22.63 19.26
CA LEU A 520 32.73 -22.27 17.88
C LEU A 520 33.30 -23.49 17.15
N THR A 521 32.49 -24.13 16.32
CA THR A 521 32.86 -25.34 15.59
C THR A 521 32.91 -25.07 14.07
N ASN A 522 34.05 -25.43 13.46
CA ASN A 522 34.33 -25.24 12.02
C ASN A 522 33.99 -23.81 11.55
N LEU A 523 34.66 -22.84 12.20
CA LEU A 523 34.55 -21.42 11.89
C LEU A 523 35.77 -20.97 11.09
N VAL A 524 35.52 -20.31 9.96
CA VAL A 524 36.55 -19.67 9.14
C VAL A 524 36.45 -18.16 9.28
N LEU A 525 37.50 -17.54 9.79
CA LEU A 525 37.65 -16.10 9.89
C LEU A 525 38.67 -15.59 8.88
N TRP A 526 38.51 -14.37 8.39
CA TRP A 526 39.58 -13.71 7.62
C TRP A 526 39.48 -12.18 7.71
N GLY A 527 40.65 -11.53 7.49
CA GLY A 527 40.74 -10.07 7.36
C GLY A 527 40.47 -9.30 8.66
N VAL A 528 40.87 -9.84 9.83
CA VAL A 528 40.69 -9.14 11.12
C VAL A 528 41.81 -8.15 11.36
N SER A 529 41.47 -6.87 11.56
CA SER A 529 42.41 -5.76 11.84
C SER A 529 42.68 -5.54 13.32
N ALA A 530 41.83 -6.06 14.22
CA ALA A 530 42.10 -6.05 15.65
C ALA A 530 43.31 -6.93 16.00
N GLU A 531 43.81 -6.80 17.21
CA GLU A 531 45.02 -7.55 17.66
C GLU A 531 44.87 -9.07 17.49
N VAL A 532 43.65 -9.57 17.67
CA VAL A 532 43.30 -11.00 17.50
C VAL A 532 41.99 -11.20 16.78
N GLY A 533 41.80 -12.38 16.16
CA GLY A 533 40.56 -12.75 15.50
C GLY A 533 39.40 -12.90 16.48
N ILE A 534 39.65 -13.53 17.61
CA ILE A 534 38.70 -13.77 18.70
C ILE A 534 39.36 -13.31 20.01
N ASP A 535 38.78 -12.30 20.64
CA ASP A 535 39.21 -11.80 21.95
C ASP A 535 38.31 -12.34 23.07
N VAL A 536 38.89 -12.99 24.10
CA VAL A 536 38.14 -13.58 25.20
C VAL A 536 38.46 -12.85 26.52
N ALA A 537 37.50 -12.04 26.96
CA ALA A 537 37.67 -11.24 28.18
C ALA A 537 37.65 -12.09 29.45
N SER A 538 38.21 -11.52 30.55
CA SER A 538 38.15 -12.15 31.87
C SER A 538 36.72 -12.52 32.26
N GLY A 539 36.55 -13.73 32.78
CA GLY A 539 35.25 -14.28 33.14
C GLY A 539 34.50 -14.97 32.01
N ALA A 540 34.81 -14.72 30.74
CA ALA A 540 34.17 -15.42 29.62
C ALA A 540 34.66 -16.88 29.50
N ASP A 541 33.82 -17.74 28.90
CA ASP A 541 34.20 -19.12 28.54
C ASP A 541 33.87 -19.44 27.09
N VAL A 542 34.75 -20.23 26.45
CA VAL A 542 34.58 -20.67 25.07
C VAL A 542 35.22 -22.01 24.78
N THR A 543 34.55 -22.83 23.98
CA THR A 543 35.08 -24.03 23.35
C THR A 543 35.29 -23.82 21.86
N LEU A 544 36.49 -24.07 21.35
CA LEU A 544 36.86 -23.93 19.94
C LEU A 544 37.19 -25.30 19.34
N SER A 545 36.66 -25.60 18.17
CA SER A 545 37.00 -26.83 17.42
C SER A 545 36.99 -26.57 15.92
N GLY A 546 38.13 -26.78 15.24
CA GLY A 546 38.23 -26.54 13.80
C GLY A 546 38.12 -25.06 13.42
N VAL A 547 38.65 -24.15 14.23
CA VAL A 547 38.65 -22.71 13.94
C VAL A 547 39.89 -22.30 13.15
N THR A 548 39.70 -21.59 12.06
CA THR A 548 40.78 -21.09 11.19
C THR A 548 40.67 -19.58 11.01
N CYS A 549 41.80 -18.87 11.08
CA CYS A 549 41.87 -17.47 10.69
C CYS A 549 42.96 -17.21 9.64
N ALA A 550 42.59 -16.55 8.57
CA ALA A 550 43.50 -16.02 7.56
C ALA A 550 43.56 -14.50 7.63
N ARG A 551 44.75 -13.91 7.53
CA ARG A 551 44.94 -12.44 7.63
C ARG A 551 44.39 -11.83 8.91
N CYS A 552 44.45 -12.56 10.04
CA CYS A 552 44.30 -11.98 11.38
C CYS A 552 45.60 -11.30 11.78
N LYS A 553 45.55 -10.09 12.35
CA LYS A 553 46.72 -9.21 12.55
C LYS A 553 47.86 -9.89 13.32
N ASN A 554 47.61 -10.45 14.50
CA ASN A 554 48.66 -11.09 15.31
C ASN A 554 48.36 -12.56 15.62
N ALA A 555 47.11 -12.92 15.96
CA ALA A 555 46.75 -14.30 16.26
C ALA A 555 45.27 -14.62 15.93
N VAL A 556 44.92 -15.91 15.93
CA VAL A 556 43.55 -16.38 15.79
C VAL A 556 42.75 -16.06 17.04
N ILE A 557 43.32 -16.29 18.24
CA ILE A 557 42.64 -16.07 19.51
C ILE A 557 43.57 -15.40 20.52
N GLY A 558 43.02 -14.52 21.34
CA GLY A 558 43.65 -13.98 22.55
C GLY A 558 42.70 -14.08 23.73
N TRP A 559 43.20 -14.19 24.94
CA TRP A 559 42.38 -14.22 26.13
C TRP A 559 43.03 -13.59 27.34
N ALA A 560 42.21 -12.98 28.19
CA ALA A 560 42.59 -12.37 29.42
C ALA A 560 42.75 -13.41 30.56
N CYS A 561 43.52 -13.08 31.60
CA CYS A 561 43.53 -13.85 32.83
C CYS A 561 42.11 -13.96 33.43
N GLY A 562 41.72 -15.18 33.83
CA GLY A 562 40.37 -15.47 34.33
C GLY A 562 39.36 -15.84 33.24
N ALA A 563 39.75 -15.89 31.98
CA ALA A 563 38.95 -16.51 30.91
C ALA A 563 39.16 -18.03 30.90
N THR A 564 38.16 -18.78 30.48
CA THR A 564 38.22 -20.23 30.27
C THR A 564 38.19 -20.55 28.79
N VAL A 565 39.30 -21.05 28.23
CA VAL A 565 39.38 -21.39 26.81
C VAL A 565 39.75 -22.87 26.65
N THR A 566 38.87 -23.63 26.01
CA THR A 566 39.15 -25.00 25.58
C THR A 566 39.27 -25.00 24.04
N SER A 567 40.40 -25.45 23.52
CA SER A 567 40.65 -25.39 22.09
C SER A 567 41.20 -26.70 21.53
N SER A 568 40.72 -27.06 20.33
CA SER A 568 41.19 -28.15 19.50
C SER A 568 41.16 -27.75 18.01
N GLN A 569 42.20 -28.13 17.25
CA GLN A 569 42.27 -27.86 15.80
C GLN A 569 42.10 -26.38 15.44
N VAL A 570 42.71 -25.46 16.21
CA VAL A 570 42.79 -24.04 15.88
C VAL A 570 44.00 -23.80 15.00
N LEU A 571 43.79 -23.16 13.83
CA LEU A 571 44.82 -23.00 12.82
C LEU A 571 45.00 -21.54 12.41
N ALA A 572 46.22 -21.06 12.44
CA ALA A 572 46.62 -19.82 11.78
C ALA A 572 46.89 -20.10 10.29
N ALA A 573 46.08 -19.49 9.43
CA ALA A 573 46.23 -19.62 7.98
C ALA A 573 47.03 -18.42 7.40
N GLU A 574 47.09 -18.30 6.09
CA GLU A 574 47.85 -17.28 5.36
C GLU A 574 47.72 -15.88 5.98
N GLY A 575 48.87 -15.24 6.26
CA GLY A 575 48.95 -13.89 6.81
C GLY A 575 48.60 -13.76 8.30
N THR A 576 48.40 -14.87 9.05
CA THR A 576 48.19 -14.87 10.50
C THR A 576 49.41 -15.39 11.21
N PRO A 577 50.13 -14.59 12.05
CA PRO A 577 51.42 -14.99 12.59
C PRO A 577 51.36 -16.10 13.63
N LYS A 578 50.32 -16.14 14.49
CA LYS A 578 50.21 -17.05 15.65
C LYS A 578 48.80 -17.64 15.76
N VAL A 579 48.73 -18.80 16.43
CA VAL A 579 47.45 -19.41 16.81
C VAL A 579 46.86 -18.68 18.02
N ASP A 580 47.66 -18.40 19.05
CA ASP A 580 47.20 -17.80 20.30
C ASP A 580 48.13 -16.70 20.83
N LEU A 581 47.52 -15.77 21.59
CA LEU A 581 48.18 -14.79 22.41
C LEU A 581 47.68 -14.91 23.85
N ARG A 582 48.57 -15.27 24.76
CA ARG A 582 48.31 -15.34 26.21
C ARG A 582 49.04 -14.22 26.92
N PRO A 583 48.47 -13.61 27.95
CA PRO A 583 49.22 -12.74 28.83
C PRO A 583 50.34 -13.51 29.56
N GLU A 584 51.49 -12.86 29.72
CA GLU A 584 52.54 -13.43 30.55
C GLU A 584 52.07 -13.51 32.01
N GLY A 585 52.11 -14.68 32.61
CA GLY A 585 51.76 -14.90 34.03
C GLY A 585 50.36 -15.42 34.33
N CYS A 586 49.57 -15.74 33.29
CA CYS A 586 48.34 -16.54 33.43
C CYS A 586 48.64 -18.01 33.20
#